data_36525fef06b53bab82222dfa98e19777
#
_entry.id   36525fef06b53bab82222dfa98e19777
#
_cell.length_a   1.000
_cell.length_b   1.000
_cell.length_c   1.000
_cell.angle_alpha   90.00
_cell.angle_beta   90.00
_cell.angle_gamma   90.00
#
_symmetry.space_group_name_H-M   'P 1'
#
loop_
_entity.id
_entity.type
_entity.pdbx_description
1 polymer ?
#
loop_
_entity_poly.entity_id
_entity_poly.type
_entity_poly.pdbx_seq_one_letter_code
_entity_poly.pdbx_strand_id
1 'polypeptide(L)'
;MKNVALSIVIPIYNEEGNIEPLYRETREALEGLGVEYEILAIDDGSSDDSFTILKRLHEEDPRVRVIRFRRNFGQTAAFAAGFDAARGEMVVTLDADLQNDPADIPRLLVKLEEGYDVVSGWRVERRDPFLTRRFPSMVANWLISKITGVRLHDYGCSLKAYRREVVKNIRLYGELHRFIPALASWMGVQVTEVPVNHRPRKFGQTKYGLSRTIKVLLDLLTVRFLLSYSTRPIQIFGLLGFLSFLIGGVFLAYLGFVRVVLQQPIADRPLVLLAILLTMVGVQLVTMGLLGELVVRTYHESQGKPIYAVREMLDGE
;
A
#
# COMPACT_ATOMS: atom_id res chain seq x y z
N MET A 1 -22.58 -4.47 23.54
CA MET A 1 -21.43 -3.72 23.00
C MET A 1 -21.96 -2.41 22.43
N LYS A 2 -21.42 -1.26 22.85
CA LYS A 2 -21.78 0.02 22.22
C LYS A 2 -21.34 -0.02 20.76
N ASN A 3 -22.14 0.52 19.86
CA ASN A 3 -21.81 0.52 18.43
C ASN A 3 -20.72 1.57 18.21
N VAL A 4 -19.46 1.15 18.01
CA VAL A 4 -18.33 2.04 17.72
C VAL A 4 -18.52 2.62 16.33
N ALA A 5 -18.55 3.94 16.23
CA ALA A 5 -18.71 4.63 14.93
C ALA A 5 -17.35 4.86 14.23
N LEU A 6 -16.28 5.08 15.01
CA LEU A 6 -14.99 5.49 14.49
C LEU A 6 -13.83 4.69 15.11
N SER A 7 -12.92 4.16 14.28
CA SER A 7 -11.67 3.54 14.70
C SER A 7 -10.48 4.37 14.23
N ILE A 8 -9.60 4.76 15.15
CA ILE A 8 -8.33 5.43 14.82
C ILE A 8 -7.20 4.41 14.87
N VAL A 9 -6.54 4.14 13.77
CA VAL A 9 -5.44 3.17 13.65
C VAL A 9 -4.10 3.90 13.63
N ILE A 10 -3.27 3.63 14.64
CA ILE A 10 -1.99 4.28 14.86
C ILE A 10 -0.88 3.23 14.91
N PRO A 11 -0.05 3.08 13.86
CA PRO A 11 1.15 2.27 13.89
C PRO A 11 2.23 2.94 14.73
N ILE A 12 2.84 2.17 15.65
CA ILE A 12 3.83 2.67 16.61
C ILE A 12 5.08 1.79 16.53
N TYR A 13 6.25 2.41 16.41
CA TYR A 13 7.53 1.72 16.49
C TYR A 13 8.61 2.66 17.03
N ASN A 14 9.02 2.47 18.29
CA ASN A 14 9.98 3.30 19.00
C ASN A 14 9.60 4.80 18.95
N GLU A 15 8.46 5.13 19.53
CA GLU A 15 7.89 6.48 19.55
C GLU A 15 7.48 6.90 20.99
N GLU A 16 8.20 6.43 22.02
CA GLU A 16 7.90 6.66 23.43
C GLU A 16 7.61 8.13 23.79
N GLY A 17 8.34 9.08 23.19
CA GLY A 17 8.17 10.52 23.44
C GLY A 17 6.94 11.12 22.74
N ASN A 18 6.32 10.44 21.78
CA ASN A 18 5.23 10.96 20.97
C ASN A 18 3.84 10.41 21.40
N ILE A 19 3.77 9.27 22.07
CA ILE A 19 2.52 8.54 22.35
C ILE A 19 1.56 9.37 23.19
N GLU A 20 2.00 9.88 24.34
CA GLU A 20 1.12 10.65 25.25
C GLU A 20 0.61 11.96 24.62
N PRO A 21 1.47 12.80 24.00
CA PRO A 21 0.99 13.97 23.30
C PRO A 21 -0.02 13.63 22.20
N LEU A 22 0.26 12.60 21.40
CA LEU A 22 -0.63 12.15 20.33
C LEU A 22 -1.98 11.67 20.86
N TYR A 23 -1.97 10.86 21.92
CA TYR A 23 -3.19 10.41 22.57
C TYR A 23 -4.05 11.58 23.03
N ARG A 24 -3.44 12.58 23.70
CA ARG A 24 -4.15 13.75 24.19
C ARG A 24 -4.77 14.56 23.05
N GLU A 25 -3.98 14.88 22.02
CA GLU A 25 -4.46 15.66 20.87
C GLU A 25 -5.56 14.89 20.09
N THR A 26 -5.41 13.56 19.94
CA THR A 26 -6.42 12.73 19.29
C THR A 26 -7.71 12.70 20.10
N ARG A 27 -7.62 12.51 21.39
CA ARG A 27 -8.77 12.53 22.29
C ARG A 27 -9.51 13.86 22.24
N GLU A 28 -8.81 14.99 22.34
CA GLU A 28 -9.38 16.33 22.25
C GLU A 28 -10.12 16.55 20.92
N ALA A 29 -9.55 16.10 19.80
CA ALA A 29 -10.18 16.21 18.49
C ALA A 29 -11.45 15.35 18.35
N LEU A 30 -11.50 14.19 19.01
CA LEU A 30 -12.62 13.25 18.91
C LEU A 30 -13.75 13.51 19.91
N GLU A 31 -13.44 13.97 21.12
CA GLU A 31 -14.46 14.32 22.12
C GLU A 31 -15.45 15.38 21.62
N GLY A 32 -14.96 16.31 20.75
CA GLY A 32 -15.83 17.31 20.12
C GLY A 32 -16.82 16.77 19.08
N LEU A 33 -16.65 15.52 18.62
CA LEU A 33 -17.52 14.93 17.58
C LEU A 33 -18.80 14.29 18.12
N GLY A 34 -18.85 13.97 19.42
CA GLY A 34 -20.02 13.34 20.04
C GLY A 34 -20.33 11.92 19.54
N VAL A 35 -19.34 11.22 18.95
CA VAL A 35 -19.44 9.85 18.44
C VAL A 35 -18.66 8.86 19.31
N GLU A 36 -19.15 7.62 19.41
CA GLU A 36 -18.39 6.56 20.07
C GLU A 36 -17.21 6.14 19.21
N TYR A 37 -16.00 6.14 19.78
CA TYR A 37 -14.77 5.83 19.07
C TYR A 37 -13.85 4.88 19.83
N GLU A 38 -12.93 4.28 19.12
CA GLU A 38 -11.79 3.51 19.63
C GLU A 38 -10.46 3.99 19.04
N ILE A 39 -9.39 3.83 19.80
CA ILE A 39 -8.02 4.08 19.35
C ILE A 39 -7.28 2.74 19.32
N LEU A 40 -6.91 2.28 18.13
CA LEU A 40 -6.15 1.06 17.90
C LEU A 40 -4.68 1.40 17.74
N ALA A 41 -3.92 1.25 18.82
CA ALA A 41 -2.48 1.43 18.85
C ALA A 41 -1.79 0.10 18.50
N ILE A 42 -1.06 0.06 17.39
CA ILE A 42 -0.38 -1.14 16.90
C ILE A 42 1.12 -1.00 17.17
N ASP A 43 1.60 -1.64 18.24
CA ASP A 43 3.03 -1.69 18.57
C ASP A 43 3.75 -2.71 17.67
N ASP A 44 4.48 -2.20 16.69
CA ASP A 44 5.24 -2.99 15.72
C ASP A 44 6.57 -3.52 16.31
N GLY A 45 6.49 -4.08 17.52
CA GLY A 45 7.63 -4.70 18.19
C GLY A 45 8.66 -3.69 18.68
N SER A 46 8.23 -2.60 19.30
CA SER A 46 9.11 -1.58 19.89
C SER A 46 10.07 -2.16 20.92
N SER A 47 11.25 -1.57 20.99
CA SER A 47 12.33 -1.91 21.92
C SER A 47 12.54 -0.86 23.02
N ASP A 48 11.88 0.29 22.91
CA ASP A 48 11.84 1.37 23.90
C ASP A 48 10.63 1.21 24.84
N ASP A 49 10.30 2.25 25.61
CA ASP A 49 9.18 2.24 26.57
C ASP A 49 7.79 2.44 25.91
N SER A 50 7.71 2.44 24.57
CA SER A 50 6.44 2.63 23.84
C SER A 50 5.33 1.69 24.32
N PHE A 51 5.61 0.38 24.46
CA PHE A 51 4.60 -0.57 24.91
C PHE A 51 4.17 -0.36 26.37
N THR A 52 5.09 0.01 27.25
CA THR A 52 4.80 0.29 28.66
C THR A 52 3.83 1.48 28.79
N ILE A 53 4.04 2.53 27.98
CA ILE A 53 3.17 3.70 27.91
C ILE A 53 1.78 3.33 27.37
N LEU A 54 1.74 2.54 26.30
CA LEU A 54 0.47 2.10 25.69
C LEU A 54 -0.37 1.25 26.65
N LYS A 55 0.28 0.35 27.40
CA LYS A 55 -0.39 -0.48 28.42
C LYS A 55 -1.04 0.38 29.50
N ARG A 56 -0.32 1.38 30.02
CA ARG A 56 -0.87 2.33 30.97
C ARG A 56 -2.07 3.10 30.40
N LEU A 57 -1.96 3.62 29.17
CA LEU A 57 -3.06 4.33 28.52
C LEU A 57 -4.29 3.45 28.34
N HIS A 58 -4.11 2.16 28.04
CA HIS A 58 -5.20 1.19 27.98
C HIS A 58 -5.90 0.98 29.33
N GLU A 59 -5.11 0.93 30.41
CA GLU A 59 -5.64 0.79 31.79
C GLU A 59 -6.40 2.05 32.22
N GLU A 60 -6.00 3.25 31.76
CA GLU A 60 -6.65 4.54 32.05
C GLU A 60 -7.87 4.80 31.16
N ASP A 61 -7.87 4.35 29.91
CA ASP A 61 -8.95 4.58 28.93
C ASP A 61 -9.25 3.28 28.14
N PRO A 62 -10.37 2.60 28.45
CA PRO A 62 -10.76 1.35 27.76
C PRO A 62 -11.00 1.51 26.25
N ARG A 63 -11.13 2.74 25.73
CA ARG A 63 -11.23 3.02 24.29
C ARG A 63 -9.89 2.83 23.57
N VAL A 64 -8.77 2.84 24.30
CA VAL A 64 -7.44 2.54 23.79
C VAL A 64 -7.22 1.04 23.77
N ARG A 65 -7.18 0.45 22.61
CA ARG A 65 -6.87 -0.97 22.40
C ARG A 65 -5.48 -1.11 21.84
N VAL A 66 -4.71 -2.11 22.30
CA VAL A 66 -3.31 -2.27 21.92
C VAL A 66 -3.09 -3.64 21.31
N ILE A 67 -2.45 -3.67 20.14
CA ILE A 67 -1.97 -4.91 19.50
C ILE A 67 -0.47 -4.84 19.45
N ARG A 68 0.23 -5.75 20.15
CA ARG A 68 1.68 -5.85 20.16
C ARG A 68 2.16 -6.96 19.26
N PHE A 69 3.09 -6.67 18.36
CA PHE A 69 3.72 -7.66 17.51
C PHE A 69 4.91 -8.35 18.20
N ARG A 70 5.26 -9.54 17.72
CA ARG A 70 6.41 -10.30 18.20
C ARG A 70 7.76 -9.70 17.81
N ARG A 71 7.82 -8.96 16.70
CA ARG A 71 8.95 -8.22 16.15
C ARG A 71 8.45 -7.13 15.23
N ASN A 72 9.35 -6.31 14.72
CA ASN A 72 9.00 -5.36 13.64
C ASN A 72 8.64 -6.12 12.35
N PHE A 73 7.42 -5.89 11.84
CA PHE A 73 6.89 -6.39 10.58
C PHE A 73 6.68 -5.27 9.56
N GLY A 74 6.83 -3.99 9.98
CA GLY A 74 6.68 -2.80 9.15
C GLY A 74 5.29 -2.17 9.19
N GLN A 75 5.23 -0.91 8.80
CA GLN A 75 4.04 -0.07 8.88
C GLN A 75 2.83 -0.66 8.15
N THR A 76 3.04 -1.31 7.01
CA THR A 76 1.97 -1.98 6.26
C THR A 76 1.29 -3.08 7.07
N ALA A 77 2.09 -3.87 7.79
CA ALA A 77 1.57 -4.93 8.66
C ALA A 77 0.78 -4.35 9.84
N ALA A 78 1.25 -3.23 10.40
CA ALA A 78 0.55 -2.55 11.48
C ALA A 78 -0.81 -1.98 11.01
N PHE A 79 -0.88 -1.37 9.82
CA PHE A 79 -2.17 -0.96 9.25
C PHE A 79 -3.07 -2.16 8.97
N ALA A 80 -2.55 -3.26 8.43
CA ALA A 80 -3.35 -4.47 8.19
C ALA A 80 -3.97 -4.98 9.50
N ALA A 81 -3.19 -5.09 10.58
CA ALA A 81 -3.70 -5.51 11.89
C ALA A 81 -4.75 -4.55 12.45
N GLY A 82 -4.54 -3.25 12.31
CA GLY A 82 -5.52 -2.23 12.70
C GLY A 82 -6.82 -2.35 11.90
N PHE A 83 -6.74 -2.56 10.59
CA PHE A 83 -7.91 -2.77 9.73
C PHE A 83 -8.67 -4.06 10.06
N ASP A 84 -7.94 -5.13 10.34
CA ASP A 84 -8.55 -6.40 10.77
C ASP A 84 -9.27 -6.27 12.12
N ALA A 85 -8.74 -5.48 13.06
CA ALA A 85 -9.27 -5.30 14.41
C ALA A 85 -10.31 -4.16 14.53
N ALA A 86 -10.41 -3.26 13.55
CA ALA A 86 -11.30 -2.10 13.58
C ALA A 86 -12.77 -2.51 13.67
N ARG A 87 -13.50 -1.90 14.63
CA ARG A 87 -14.92 -2.10 14.91
C ARG A 87 -15.79 -0.97 14.35
N GLY A 88 -15.22 0.23 14.18
CA GLY A 88 -15.93 1.42 13.71
C GLY A 88 -16.40 1.30 12.26
N GLU A 89 -17.49 1.98 11.94
CA GLU A 89 -18.00 2.09 10.55
C GLU A 89 -17.08 2.94 9.68
N MET A 90 -16.37 3.87 10.31
CA MET A 90 -15.32 4.68 9.71
C MET A 90 -13.97 4.33 10.35
N VAL A 91 -12.92 4.32 9.54
CA VAL A 91 -11.55 4.02 10.00
C VAL A 91 -10.63 5.16 9.57
N VAL A 92 -9.91 5.74 10.52
CA VAL A 92 -8.91 6.77 10.25
C VAL A 92 -7.52 6.24 10.57
N THR A 93 -6.58 6.48 9.67
CA THR A 93 -5.15 6.16 9.89
C THR A 93 -4.37 7.42 10.25
N LEU A 94 -3.43 7.31 11.18
CA LEU A 94 -2.61 8.42 11.67
C LEU A 94 -1.22 7.90 12.06
N ASP A 95 -0.15 8.59 11.65
CA ASP A 95 1.22 8.27 12.09
C ASP A 95 1.48 8.77 13.52
N ALA A 96 2.35 8.06 14.27
CA ALA A 96 2.67 8.38 15.66
C ALA A 96 3.66 9.53 15.83
N ASP A 97 4.22 10.11 14.76
CA ASP A 97 5.33 11.07 14.80
C ASP A 97 4.91 12.56 15.00
N LEU A 98 3.63 12.81 15.31
CA LEU A 98 3.03 14.13 15.51
C LEU A 98 3.10 15.08 14.30
N GLN A 99 3.45 14.59 13.10
CA GLN A 99 3.49 15.42 11.90
C GLN A 99 2.10 15.71 11.33
N ASN A 100 1.15 14.79 11.48
CA ASN A 100 -0.25 15.02 11.15
C ASN A 100 -0.98 15.62 12.35
N ASP A 101 -1.94 16.47 12.06
CA ASP A 101 -2.77 17.13 13.09
C ASP A 101 -4.07 16.34 13.28
N PRO A 102 -4.32 15.74 14.46
CA PRO A 102 -5.60 15.08 14.75
C PRO A 102 -6.82 15.99 14.61
N ALA A 103 -6.65 17.32 14.78
CA ALA A 103 -7.72 18.30 14.60
C ALA A 103 -8.29 18.35 13.15
N ASP A 104 -7.59 17.77 12.18
CA ASP A 104 -8.10 17.65 10.81
C ASP A 104 -9.02 16.43 10.61
N ILE A 105 -9.08 15.47 11.57
CA ILE A 105 -9.93 14.28 11.48
C ILE A 105 -11.39 14.63 11.16
N PRO A 106 -12.05 15.57 11.85
CA PRO A 106 -13.45 15.91 11.56
C PRO A 106 -13.69 16.28 10.10
N ARG A 107 -12.74 16.99 9.47
CA ARG A 107 -12.85 17.42 8.06
C ARG A 107 -12.83 16.23 7.09
N LEU A 108 -12.07 15.17 7.41
CA LEU A 108 -12.05 13.96 6.60
C LEU A 108 -13.38 13.18 6.77
N LEU A 109 -13.92 13.13 8.00
CA LEU A 109 -15.17 12.44 8.28
C LEU A 109 -16.35 13.08 7.54
N VAL A 110 -16.43 14.41 7.51
CA VAL A 110 -17.46 15.13 6.73
C VAL A 110 -17.44 14.71 5.26
N LYS A 111 -16.27 14.51 4.66
CA LYS A 111 -16.17 14.02 3.27
C LYS A 111 -16.66 12.59 3.11
N LEU A 112 -16.43 11.72 4.09
CA LEU A 112 -17.03 10.37 4.08
C LEU A 112 -18.58 10.44 4.15
N GLU A 113 -19.11 11.37 4.93
CA GLU A 113 -20.56 11.59 5.04
C GLU A 113 -21.17 12.15 3.73
N GLU A 114 -20.42 12.94 2.97
CA GLU A 114 -20.81 13.41 1.62
C GLU A 114 -20.92 12.27 0.58
N GLY A 115 -20.55 11.03 0.95
CA GLY A 115 -20.68 9.85 0.09
C GLY A 115 -19.36 9.33 -0.51
N TYR A 116 -18.22 9.93 -0.14
CA TYR A 116 -16.91 9.34 -0.50
C TYR A 116 -16.61 8.12 0.37
N ASP A 117 -15.83 7.20 -0.18
CA ASP A 117 -15.44 5.95 0.49
C ASP A 117 -14.02 6.03 1.07
N VAL A 118 -13.16 6.83 0.44
CA VAL A 118 -11.78 7.09 0.84
C VAL A 118 -11.48 8.58 0.76
N VAL A 119 -10.97 9.14 1.84
CA VAL A 119 -10.53 10.55 1.92
C VAL A 119 -9.07 10.59 2.33
N SER A 120 -8.21 11.13 1.47
CA SER A 120 -6.78 11.29 1.74
C SER A 120 -6.47 12.69 2.23
N GLY A 121 -5.63 12.83 3.24
CA GLY A 121 -5.07 14.12 3.58
C GLY A 121 -4.10 14.60 2.51
N TRP A 122 -4.13 15.90 2.20
CA TRP A 122 -3.20 16.57 1.29
C TRP A 122 -2.42 17.66 2.05
N ARG A 123 -1.12 17.43 2.21
CA ARG A 123 -0.21 18.37 2.88
C ARG A 123 0.18 19.50 1.91
N VAL A 124 -0.63 20.55 1.85
CA VAL A 124 -0.44 21.68 0.92
C VAL A 124 0.86 22.41 1.23
N GLU A 125 1.09 22.75 2.50
CA GLU A 125 2.27 23.50 2.96
C GLU A 125 3.36 22.54 3.48
N ARG A 126 4.01 21.80 2.57
CA ARG A 126 5.15 20.95 2.95
C ARG A 126 6.40 21.79 3.17
N ARG A 127 6.96 21.73 4.37
CA ARG A 127 8.23 22.38 4.73
C ARG A 127 9.47 21.55 4.39
N ASP A 128 9.32 20.55 3.54
CA ASP A 128 10.43 19.70 3.06
C ASP A 128 11.29 20.41 2.01
N PRO A 129 12.62 20.10 1.93
CA PRO A 129 13.51 20.63 0.88
C PRO A 129 13.00 20.30 -0.52
N PHE A 130 12.98 21.30 -1.42
CA PHE A 130 12.35 21.16 -2.73
C PHE A 130 13.02 20.08 -3.60
N LEU A 131 14.34 20.17 -3.81
CA LEU A 131 15.05 19.29 -4.75
C LEU A 131 15.17 17.84 -4.29
N THR A 132 15.33 17.61 -2.98
CA THR A 132 15.60 16.25 -2.45
C THR A 132 14.35 15.50 -2.03
N ARG A 133 13.22 16.19 -1.78
CA ARG A 133 12.00 15.57 -1.28
C ARG A 133 10.74 15.96 -2.04
N ARG A 134 10.50 17.27 -2.28
CA ARG A 134 9.26 17.71 -2.93
C ARG A 134 9.20 17.32 -4.40
N PHE A 135 10.25 17.61 -5.18
CA PHE A 135 10.29 17.28 -6.61
C PHE A 135 10.18 15.78 -6.89
N PRO A 136 10.97 14.88 -6.26
CA PRO A 136 10.79 13.44 -6.44
C PRO A 136 9.40 12.95 -6.01
N SER A 137 8.81 13.53 -4.95
CA SER A 137 7.46 13.19 -4.51
C SER A 137 6.40 13.63 -5.53
N MET A 138 6.53 14.81 -6.15
CA MET A 138 5.61 15.28 -7.20
C MET A 138 5.64 14.38 -8.43
N VAL A 139 6.83 14.00 -8.88
CA VAL A 139 7.00 13.06 -10.01
C VAL A 139 6.38 11.70 -9.67
N ALA A 140 6.65 11.19 -8.46
CA ALA A 140 6.07 9.92 -8.00
C ALA A 140 4.54 10.00 -7.95
N ASN A 141 3.95 11.03 -7.34
CA ASN A 141 2.51 11.21 -7.24
C ASN A 141 1.84 11.33 -8.64
N TRP A 142 2.45 12.08 -9.55
CA TRP A 142 1.99 12.18 -10.93
C TRP A 142 2.01 10.81 -11.64
N LEU A 143 3.12 10.08 -11.50
CA LEU A 143 3.27 8.75 -12.10
C LEU A 143 2.26 7.77 -11.51
N ILE A 144 2.09 7.77 -10.17
CA ILE A 144 1.09 6.95 -9.49
C ILE A 144 -0.32 7.29 -10.01
N SER A 145 -0.68 8.57 -10.03
CA SER A 145 -1.99 9.02 -10.51
C SER A 145 -2.26 8.59 -11.97
N LYS A 146 -1.26 8.71 -12.84
CA LYS A 146 -1.36 8.29 -14.25
C LYS A 146 -1.52 6.78 -14.41
N ILE A 147 -0.81 6.00 -13.58
CA ILE A 147 -0.82 4.54 -13.65
C ILE A 147 -2.08 3.96 -13.04
N THR A 148 -2.53 4.49 -11.90
CA THR A 148 -3.66 3.94 -11.13
C THR A 148 -5.02 4.51 -11.53
N GLY A 149 -5.03 5.64 -12.25
CA GLY A 149 -6.25 6.37 -12.58
C GLY A 149 -6.81 7.22 -11.43
N VAL A 150 -6.28 7.10 -10.23
CA VAL A 150 -6.68 7.89 -9.05
C VAL A 150 -5.84 9.17 -9.01
N ARG A 151 -6.47 10.33 -9.01
CA ARG A 151 -5.78 11.62 -8.98
C ARG A 151 -5.69 12.13 -7.54
N LEU A 152 -4.50 12.05 -6.94
CA LEU A 152 -4.20 12.62 -5.63
C LEU A 152 -2.91 13.43 -5.69
N HIS A 153 -2.88 14.56 -5.01
CA HIS A 153 -1.70 15.40 -4.87
C HIS A 153 -0.69 14.81 -3.88
N ASP A 154 -1.15 14.04 -2.88
CA ASP A 154 -0.28 13.49 -1.83
C ASP A 154 -0.65 12.05 -1.43
N TYR A 155 -0.09 11.07 -2.12
CA TYR A 155 -0.22 9.65 -1.75
C TYR A 155 0.50 9.30 -0.44
N GLY A 156 1.51 10.09 -0.07
CA GLY A 156 2.38 9.83 1.08
C GLY A 156 1.83 10.32 2.42
N CYS A 157 0.68 11.00 2.47
CA CYS A 157 0.06 11.38 3.72
C CYS A 157 -0.54 10.15 4.40
N SER A 158 -0.25 9.94 5.68
CA SER A 158 -0.80 8.83 6.47
C SER A 158 -2.16 9.13 7.07
N LEU A 159 -2.49 10.43 7.25
CA LEU A 159 -3.82 10.83 7.69
C LEU A 159 -4.83 10.61 6.57
N LYS A 160 -5.60 9.54 6.69
CA LYS A 160 -6.64 9.13 5.73
C LYS A 160 -7.83 8.58 6.47
N ALA A 161 -9.01 8.76 5.89
CA ALA A 161 -10.25 8.20 6.38
C ALA A 161 -10.86 7.25 5.35
N TYR A 162 -11.49 6.19 5.83
CA TYR A 162 -12.03 5.10 5.02
C TYR A 162 -13.37 4.62 5.58
N ARG A 163 -14.26 4.14 4.73
CA ARG A 163 -15.35 3.27 5.17
C ARG A 163 -14.80 1.90 5.56
N ARG A 164 -15.33 1.29 6.62
CA ARG A 164 -14.89 -0.02 7.11
C ARG A 164 -14.89 -1.09 6.02
N GLU A 165 -15.93 -1.12 5.20
CA GLU A 165 -16.05 -2.08 4.11
C GLU A 165 -14.87 -2.01 3.12
N VAL A 166 -14.34 -0.81 2.86
CA VAL A 166 -13.16 -0.63 1.99
C VAL A 166 -11.95 -1.30 2.59
N VAL A 167 -11.60 -0.98 3.84
CA VAL A 167 -10.39 -1.52 4.49
C VAL A 167 -10.47 -3.02 4.77
N LYS A 168 -11.67 -3.56 5.03
CA LYS A 168 -11.88 -5.00 5.23
C LYS A 168 -11.68 -5.83 3.95
N ASN A 169 -11.87 -5.22 2.79
CA ASN A 169 -11.69 -5.89 1.49
C ASN A 169 -10.30 -5.69 0.87
N ILE A 170 -9.46 -4.81 1.44
CA ILE A 170 -8.10 -4.58 0.96
C ILE A 170 -7.13 -5.54 1.67
N ARG A 171 -6.35 -6.28 0.88
CA ARG A 171 -5.22 -7.07 1.39
C ARG A 171 -3.92 -6.27 1.23
N LEU A 172 -3.27 -5.99 2.36
CA LEU A 172 -2.02 -5.24 2.41
C LEU A 172 -0.83 -6.19 2.59
N TYR A 173 0.25 -5.96 1.82
CA TYR A 173 1.54 -6.63 1.96
C TYR A 173 2.67 -5.74 1.41
N GLY A 174 3.93 -6.06 1.72
CA GLY A 174 5.07 -5.23 1.31
C GLY A 174 4.95 -3.79 1.83
N GLU A 175 5.12 -2.80 0.96
CA GLU A 175 5.02 -1.36 1.28
C GLU A 175 3.73 -0.71 0.73
N LEU A 176 2.65 -1.50 0.56
CA LEU A 176 1.44 -1.06 -0.13
C LEU A 176 0.57 -0.06 0.65
N HIS A 177 0.87 0.23 1.91
CA HIS A 177 0.11 1.19 2.73
C HIS A 177 -0.05 2.58 2.09
N ARG A 178 0.88 3.00 1.22
CA ARG A 178 0.80 4.28 0.49
C ARG A 178 -0.20 4.26 -0.64
N PHE A 179 -0.42 3.10 -1.19
CA PHE A 179 -1.26 2.89 -2.38
C PHE A 179 -2.68 2.43 -2.03
N ILE A 180 -3.07 2.46 -0.74
CA ILE A 180 -4.42 2.06 -0.31
C ILE A 180 -5.52 2.75 -1.13
N PRO A 181 -5.48 4.09 -1.40
CA PRO A 181 -6.49 4.72 -2.24
C PRO A 181 -6.53 4.17 -3.67
N ALA A 182 -5.38 3.82 -4.23
CA ALA A 182 -5.28 3.22 -5.55
C ALA A 182 -5.79 1.77 -5.57
N LEU A 183 -5.45 0.97 -4.53
CA LEU A 183 -5.96 -0.39 -4.38
C LEU A 183 -7.47 -0.39 -4.16
N ALA A 184 -7.98 0.55 -3.38
CA ALA A 184 -9.42 0.72 -3.15
C ALA A 184 -10.18 1.05 -4.43
N SER A 185 -9.60 1.83 -5.34
CA SER A 185 -10.26 2.21 -6.60
C SER A 185 -10.65 1.01 -7.47
N TRP A 186 -9.96 -0.13 -7.33
CA TRP A 186 -10.32 -1.38 -8.01
C TRP A 186 -11.71 -1.90 -7.61
N MET A 187 -12.18 -1.57 -6.40
CA MET A 187 -13.52 -1.91 -5.93
C MET A 187 -14.60 -0.95 -6.43
N GLY A 188 -14.23 0.05 -7.26
CA GLY A 188 -15.16 1.07 -7.76
C GLY A 188 -15.51 2.16 -6.74
N VAL A 189 -14.72 2.32 -5.68
CA VAL A 189 -14.94 3.30 -4.61
C VAL A 189 -14.63 4.73 -5.04
N GLN A 190 -15.32 5.70 -4.44
CA GLN A 190 -15.08 7.12 -4.65
C GLN A 190 -13.97 7.64 -3.75
N VAL A 191 -12.90 8.17 -4.35
CA VAL A 191 -11.72 8.69 -3.64
C VAL A 191 -11.65 10.20 -3.79
N THR A 192 -11.39 10.91 -2.67
CA THR A 192 -11.13 12.36 -2.66
C THR A 192 -9.98 12.71 -1.73
N GLU A 193 -9.59 13.98 -1.71
CA GLU A 193 -8.57 14.51 -0.80
C GLU A 193 -9.01 15.80 -0.14
N VAL A 194 -8.45 16.06 1.05
CA VAL A 194 -8.71 17.27 1.85
C VAL A 194 -7.38 17.88 2.26
N PRO A 195 -7.20 19.22 2.12
CA PRO A 195 -6.04 19.89 2.67
C PRO A 195 -5.95 19.66 4.18
N VAL A 196 -4.77 19.23 4.66
CA VAL A 196 -4.51 18.97 6.07
C VAL A 196 -3.26 19.71 6.55
N ASN A 197 -3.20 20.00 7.83
CA ASN A 197 -2.08 20.64 8.48
C ASN A 197 -0.89 19.67 8.56
N HIS A 198 0.33 20.18 8.33
CA HIS A 198 1.56 19.38 8.42
C HIS A 198 2.56 20.09 9.35
N ARG A 199 2.86 19.44 10.46
CA ARG A 199 3.76 19.96 11.49
C ARG A 199 5.18 19.44 11.28
N PRO A 200 6.22 20.18 11.73
CA PRO A 200 7.57 19.65 11.80
C PRO A 200 7.63 18.54 12.85
N ARG A 201 8.45 17.51 12.59
CA ARG A 201 8.69 16.42 13.55
C ARG A 201 9.30 16.97 14.84
N LYS A 202 8.73 16.62 15.99
CA LYS A 202 9.22 17.06 17.31
C LYS A 202 10.31 16.14 17.87
N PHE A 203 10.16 14.82 17.72
CA PHE A 203 11.07 13.79 18.25
C PHE A 203 11.40 12.75 17.17
N GLY A 204 12.52 12.01 17.34
CA GLY A 204 12.95 10.93 16.47
C GLY A 204 13.79 11.35 15.25
N GLN A 205 14.44 10.38 14.61
CA GLN A 205 15.26 10.57 13.42
C GLN A 205 14.55 10.12 12.14
N THR A 206 14.86 10.78 11.01
CA THR A 206 14.36 10.36 9.69
C THR A 206 14.95 9.00 9.31
N LYS A 207 14.12 7.97 9.22
CA LYS A 207 14.50 6.59 8.88
C LYS A 207 14.67 6.33 7.37
N TYR A 208 14.73 7.38 6.50
CA TYR A 208 14.62 7.22 5.05
C TYR A 208 15.76 7.85 4.25
N GLY A 209 16.40 7.06 3.35
CA GLY A 209 17.47 7.47 2.42
C GLY A 209 17.06 7.43 0.94
N LEU A 210 18.02 7.71 0.02
CA LEU A 210 17.84 7.71 -1.47
C LEU A 210 17.38 6.36 -2.04
N SER A 211 17.66 5.24 -1.36
CA SER A 211 17.17 3.90 -1.74
C SER A 211 15.64 3.80 -1.84
N ARG A 212 14.91 4.77 -1.23
CA ARG A 212 13.45 4.84 -1.26
C ARG A 212 12.88 5.06 -2.66
N THR A 213 13.55 5.84 -3.52
CA THR A 213 13.04 6.12 -4.87
C THR A 213 12.96 4.86 -5.71
N ILE A 214 13.98 4.00 -5.63
CA ILE A 214 13.97 2.70 -6.34
C ILE A 214 12.88 1.79 -5.77
N LYS A 215 12.74 1.73 -4.44
CA LYS A 215 11.67 0.94 -3.81
C LYS A 215 10.27 1.41 -4.26
N VAL A 216 10.02 2.72 -4.24
CA VAL A 216 8.73 3.28 -4.70
C VAL A 216 8.47 2.95 -6.18
N LEU A 217 9.48 2.96 -7.03
CA LEU A 217 9.34 2.59 -8.44
C LEU A 217 8.98 1.10 -8.60
N LEU A 218 9.65 0.22 -7.85
CA LEU A 218 9.33 -1.22 -7.84
C LEU A 218 7.94 -1.49 -7.26
N ASP A 219 7.57 -0.79 -6.18
CA ASP A 219 6.23 -0.88 -5.59
C ASP A 219 5.16 -0.41 -6.59
N LEU A 220 5.44 0.66 -7.34
CA LEU A 220 4.52 1.15 -8.36
C LEU A 220 4.33 0.14 -9.50
N LEU A 221 5.42 -0.52 -9.93
CA LEU A 221 5.33 -1.61 -10.91
C LEU A 221 4.46 -2.74 -10.39
N THR A 222 4.66 -3.10 -9.11
CA THR A 222 3.85 -4.12 -8.43
C THR A 222 2.38 -3.69 -8.35
N VAL A 223 2.09 -2.46 -7.94
CA VAL A 223 0.71 -1.93 -7.88
C VAL A 223 0.07 -1.94 -9.27
N ARG A 224 0.79 -1.49 -10.32
CA ARG A 224 0.28 -1.55 -11.70
C ARG A 224 -0.04 -2.96 -12.14
N PHE A 225 0.85 -3.91 -11.82
CA PHE A 225 0.63 -5.32 -12.12
C PHE A 225 -0.61 -5.85 -11.39
N LEU A 226 -0.74 -5.56 -10.09
CA LEU A 226 -1.88 -5.99 -9.28
C LEU A 226 -3.20 -5.40 -9.74
N LEU A 227 -3.25 -4.10 -10.03
CA LEU A 227 -4.48 -3.42 -10.47
C LEU A 227 -4.94 -3.86 -11.86
N SER A 228 -4.00 -4.18 -12.76
CA SER A 228 -4.35 -4.44 -14.16
C SER A 228 -4.32 -5.93 -14.53
N TYR A 229 -3.53 -6.74 -13.83
CA TYR A 229 -3.18 -8.09 -14.30
C TYR A 229 -3.15 -9.15 -13.19
N SER A 230 -3.48 -8.81 -11.93
CA SER A 230 -3.44 -9.76 -10.82
C SER A 230 -4.36 -10.96 -11.01
N THR A 231 -5.49 -10.75 -11.69
CA THR A 231 -6.46 -11.83 -11.98
C THR A 231 -6.19 -12.55 -13.29
N ARG A 232 -5.35 -11.98 -14.18
CA ARG A 232 -5.08 -12.52 -15.52
C ARG A 232 -3.65 -12.24 -15.99
N PRO A 233 -2.60 -12.76 -15.30
CA PRO A 233 -1.20 -12.55 -15.69
C PRO A 233 -0.87 -13.02 -17.10
N ILE A 234 -1.62 -14.01 -17.59
CA ILE A 234 -1.48 -14.54 -18.95
C ILE A 234 -1.72 -13.48 -20.04
N GLN A 235 -2.47 -12.42 -19.77
CA GLN A 235 -2.74 -11.38 -20.77
C GLN A 235 -1.50 -10.59 -21.15
N ILE A 236 -0.60 -10.28 -20.20
CA ILE A 236 0.67 -9.60 -20.50
C ILE A 236 1.69 -10.59 -21.05
N PHE A 237 2.01 -11.60 -20.24
CA PHE A 237 3.08 -12.52 -20.58
C PHE A 237 2.72 -13.35 -21.80
N GLY A 238 1.45 -13.72 -21.96
CA GLY A 238 0.95 -14.46 -23.12
C GLY A 238 1.01 -13.64 -24.40
N LEU A 239 0.60 -12.34 -24.36
CA LEU A 239 0.69 -11.46 -25.54
C LEU A 239 2.14 -11.24 -25.98
N LEU A 240 3.01 -10.86 -25.04
CA LEU A 240 4.44 -10.65 -25.34
C LEU A 240 5.09 -11.95 -25.82
N GLY A 241 4.77 -13.06 -25.19
CA GLY A 241 5.26 -14.37 -25.59
C GLY A 241 4.77 -14.80 -26.99
N PHE A 242 3.49 -14.58 -27.28
CA PHE A 242 2.92 -14.85 -28.60
C PHE A 242 3.57 -14.00 -29.70
N LEU A 243 3.74 -12.70 -29.47
CA LEU A 243 4.42 -11.81 -30.43
C LEU A 243 5.88 -12.25 -30.65
N SER A 244 6.62 -12.54 -29.58
CA SER A 244 7.99 -13.01 -29.69
C SER A 244 8.08 -14.33 -30.46
N PHE A 245 7.18 -15.29 -30.16
CA PHE A 245 7.07 -16.57 -30.86
C PHE A 245 6.75 -16.39 -32.35
N LEU A 246 5.83 -15.50 -32.67
CA LEU A 246 5.41 -15.22 -34.05
C LEU A 246 6.55 -14.59 -34.86
N ILE A 247 7.26 -13.61 -34.31
CA ILE A 247 8.42 -12.99 -34.98
C ILE A 247 9.53 -14.02 -35.18
N GLY A 248 9.85 -14.83 -34.17
CA GLY A 248 10.81 -15.93 -34.27
C GLY A 248 10.40 -16.95 -35.33
N GLY A 249 9.13 -17.31 -35.36
CA GLY A 249 8.56 -18.22 -36.37
C GLY A 249 8.66 -17.70 -37.79
N VAL A 250 8.39 -16.40 -38.00
CA VAL A 250 8.57 -15.74 -39.31
C VAL A 250 10.03 -15.82 -39.76
N PHE A 251 10.98 -15.53 -38.85
CA PHE A 251 12.41 -15.64 -39.20
C PHE A 251 12.82 -17.09 -39.50
N LEU A 252 12.31 -18.07 -38.75
CA LEU A 252 12.55 -19.48 -39.05
C LEU A 252 11.97 -19.91 -40.38
N ALA A 253 10.75 -19.46 -40.71
CA ALA A 253 10.13 -19.74 -42.02
C ALA A 253 10.93 -19.10 -43.16
N TYR A 254 11.39 -17.86 -43.00
CA TYR A 254 12.28 -17.20 -43.98
C TYR A 254 13.61 -17.97 -44.15
N LEU A 255 14.25 -18.36 -43.06
CA LEU A 255 15.48 -19.15 -43.11
C LEU A 255 15.29 -20.52 -43.77
N GLY A 256 14.15 -21.16 -43.49
CA GLY A 256 13.73 -22.40 -44.16
C GLY A 256 13.57 -22.20 -45.67
N PHE A 257 12.90 -21.12 -46.08
CA PHE A 257 12.80 -20.76 -47.50
C PHE A 257 14.18 -20.54 -48.15
N VAL A 258 15.06 -19.78 -47.51
CA VAL A 258 16.44 -19.55 -48.00
C VAL A 258 17.22 -20.86 -48.15
N ARG A 259 17.07 -21.76 -47.18
CA ARG A 259 17.77 -23.06 -47.23
C ARG A 259 17.22 -24.01 -48.28
N VAL A 260 15.89 -24.13 -48.38
CA VAL A 260 15.24 -25.13 -49.22
C VAL A 260 15.07 -24.63 -50.65
N VAL A 261 14.62 -23.38 -50.87
CA VAL A 261 14.29 -22.84 -52.19
C VAL A 261 15.51 -22.21 -52.83
N LEU A 262 16.21 -21.33 -52.05
CA LEU A 262 17.40 -20.63 -52.58
C LEU A 262 18.68 -21.43 -52.46
N GLN A 263 18.65 -22.60 -51.79
CA GLN A 263 19.78 -23.52 -51.63
C GLN A 263 21.04 -22.88 -50.99
N GLN A 264 20.87 -21.78 -50.23
CA GLN A 264 21.95 -21.04 -49.59
C GLN A 264 22.24 -21.57 -48.20
N PRO A 265 23.51 -21.52 -47.72
CA PRO A 265 23.85 -21.87 -46.35
C PRO A 265 23.24 -20.87 -45.37
N ILE A 266 22.78 -21.36 -44.22
CA ILE A 266 22.17 -20.54 -43.15
C ILE A 266 22.97 -20.57 -41.85
N ALA A 267 23.99 -21.44 -41.73
CA ALA A 267 24.77 -21.67 -40.52
C ALA A 267 25.47 -20.39 -40.01
N ASP A 268 26.03 -19.57 -40.91
CA ASP A 268 26.79 -18.37 -40.58
C ASP A 268 25.91 -17.11 -40.46
N ARG A 269 24.60 -17.25 -40.44
CA ARG A 269 23.69 -16.10 -40.32
C ARG A 269 23.29 -15.86 -38.87
N PRO A 270 23.63 -14.70 -38.26
CA PRO A 270 23.20 -14.35 -36.90
C PRO A 270 21.68 -14.42 -36.69
N LEU A 271 20.91 -14.29 -37.78
CA LEU A 271 19.46 -14.39 -37.76
C LEU A 271 18.96 -15.75 -37.28
N VAL A 272 19.73 -16.85 -37.46
CA VAL A 272 19.37 -18.18 -36.93
C VAL A 272 19.30 -18.16 -35.42
N LEU A 273 20.34 -17.60 -34.76
CA LEU A 273 20.37 -17.50 -33.31
C LEU A 273 19.25 -16.58 -32.79
N LEU A 274 18.99 -15.47 -33.43
CA LEU A 274 17.93 -14.55 -33.08
C LEU A 274 16.55 -15.22 -33.19
N ALA A 275 16.30 -15.95 -34.27
CA ALA A 275 15.03 -16.66 -34.49
C ALA A 275 14.76 -17.72 -33.41
N ILE A 276 15.78 -18.53 -33.07
CA ILE A 276 15.69 -19.54 -32.03
C ILE A 276 15.45 -18.84 -30.66
N LEU A 277 16.23 -17.81 -30.35
CA LEU A 277 16.11 -17.07 -29.09
C LEU A 277 14.70 -16.49 -28.91
N LEU A 278 14.16 -15.81 -29.93
CA LEU A 278 12.81 -15.22 -29.88
C LEU A 278 11.72 -16.31 -29.70
N THR A 279 11.88 -17.45 -30.38
CA THR A 279 10.94 -18.57 -30.22
C THR A 279 10.98 -19.13 -28.81
N MET A 280 12.18 -19.37 -28.25
CA MET A 280 12.34 -19.87 -26.88
C MET A 280 11.82 -18.89 -25.85
N VAL A 281 12.16 -17.59 -25.96
CA VAL A 281 11.66 -16.53 -25.09
C VAL A 281 10.12 -16.45 -25.16
N GLY A 282 9.56 -16.59 -26.36
CA GLY A 282 8.11 -16.63 -26.56
C GLY A 282 7.44 -17.75 -25.76
N VAL A 283 7.97 -18.97 -25.85
CA VAL A 283 7.46 -20.12 -25.07
C VAL A 283 7.64 -19.89 -23.57
N GLN A 284 8.79 -19.38 -23.14
CA GLN A 284 9.06 -19.10 -21.71
C GLN A 284 8.08 -18.07 -21.15
N LEU A 285 7.81 -16.98 -21.87
CA LEU A 285 6.85 -15.95 -21.42
C LEU A 285 5.43 -16.51 -21.31
N VAL A 286 4.96 -17.30 -22.27
CA VAL A 286 3.65 -17.96 -22.19
C VAL A 286 3.57 -18.87 -20.97
N THR A 287 4.60 -19.69 -20.76
CA THR A 287 4.67 -20.60 -19.60
C THR A 287 4.67 -19.83 -18.28
N MET A 288 5.43 -18.71 -18.21
CA MET A 288 5.45 -17.83 -17.04
C MET A 288 4.07 -17.21 -16.77
N GLY A 289 3.35 -16.83 -17.82
CA GLY A 289 1.98 -16.31 -17.71
C GLY A 289 1.01 -17.35 -17.15
N LEU A 290 1.09 -18.60 -17.62
CA LEU A 290 0.28 -19.70 -17.11
C LEU A 290 0.61 -20.05 -15.66
N LEU A 291 1.89 -20.13 -15.31
CA LEU A 291 2.32 -20.36 -13.92
C LEU A 291 1.87 -19.22 -13.00
N GLY A 292 2.00 -17.97 -13.45
CA GLY A 292 1.51 -16.80 -12.71
C GLY A 292 0.01 -16.89 -12.42
N GLU A 293 -0.81 -17.28 -13.41
CA GLU A 293 -2.25 -17.49 -13.26
C GLU A 293 -2.55 -18.58 -12.20
N LEU A 294 -1.81 -19.67 -12.25
CA LEU A 294 -1.98 -20.81 -11.35
C LEU A 294 -1.59 -20.43 -9.92
N VAL A 295 -0.49 -19.70 -9.74
CA VAL A 295 -0.03 -19.20 -8.43
C VAL A 295 -1.05 -18.21 -7.85
N VAL A 296 -1.59 -17.28 -8.65
CA VAL A 296 -2.62 -16.34 -8.20
C VAL A 296 -3.86 -17.08 -7.72
N ARG A 297 -4.36 -18.06 -8.47
CA ARG A 297 -5.52 -18.88 -8.05
C ARG A 297 -5.24 -19.63 -6.74
N THR A 298 -4.11 -20.32 -6.66
CA THR A 298 -3.71 -21.05 -5.44
C THR A 298 -3.54 -20.11 -4.25
N TYR A 299 -2.97 -18.94 -4.44
CA TYR A 299 -2.79 -17.95 -3.39
C TYR A 299 -4.14 -17.44 -2.85
N HIS A 300 -5.10 -17.13 -3.71
CA HIS A 300 -6.43 -16.68 -3.28
C HIS A 300 -7.24 -17.78 -2.59
N GLU A 301 -7.06 -19.04 -2.96
CA GLU A 301 -7.79 -20.17 -2.37
C GLU A 301 -7.18 -20.64 -1.04
N SER A 302 -5.87 -20.47 -0.81
CA SER A 302 -5.17 -21.14 0.30
C SER A 302 -4.81 -20.26 1.51
N GLN A 303 -4.90 -18.93 1.46
CA GLN A 303 -4.30 -18.11 2.51
C GLN A 303 -5.29 -17.15 3.23
N GLY A 304 -5.79 -17.62 4.38
CA GLY A 304 -6.32 -16.76 5.45
C GLY A 304 -5.27 -16.29 6.46
N LYS A 305 -3.94 -16.39 6.16
CA LYS A 305 -2.90 -16.05 7.14
C LYS A 305 -2.57 -14.54 7.14
N PRO A 306 -2.58 -13.87 8.31
CA PRO A 306 -2.12 -12.49 8.43
C PRO A 306 -0.61 -12.37 8.16
N ILE A 307 -0.18 -11.21 7.64
CA ILE A 307 1.24 -10.89 7.37
C ILE A 307 2.03 -10.48 8.61
N TYR A 308 1.43 -10.60 9.79
CA TYR A 308 1.98 -10.23 11.09
C TYR A 308 1.76 -11.36 12.12
N ALA A 309 2.50 -11.32 13.22
CA ALA A 309 2.32 -12.24 14.34
C ALA A 309 2.13 -11.44 15.64
N VAL A 310 0.96 -11.57 16.24
CA VAL A 310 0.61 -10.92 17.49
C VAL A 310 1.32 -11.63 18.64
N ARG A 311 1.91 -10.84 19.54
CA ARG A 311 2.45 -11.30 20.81
C ARG A 311 1.43 -11.18 21.93
N GLU A 312 0.74 -10.04 21.97
CA GLU A 312 -0.20 -9.67 23.03
C GLU A 312 -1.27 -8.73 22.45
N MET A 313 -2.47 -8.83 22.95
CA MET A 313 -3.57 -7.94 22.60
C MET A 313 -4.23 -7.47 23.89
N LEU A 314 -4.29 -6.15 24.07
CA LEU A 314 -5.03 -5.51 25.16
C LEU A 314 -6.35 -4.99 24.56
N ASP A 315 -7.42 -5.67 24.86
CA ASP A 315 -8.76 -5.38 24.35
C ASP A 315 -9.66 -4.97 25.52
N GLY A 316 -10.29 -3.81 25.42
CA GLY A 316 -11.30 -3.38 26.39
C GLY A 316 -12.53 -4.29 26.28
N GLU A 317 -13.07 -4.74 27.39
CA GLU A 317 -14.31 -5.53 27.48
C GLU A 317 -15.54 -4.82 26.90
#